data_069ead794cdf93df090ac8ed33eca051
#
_entry.id   069ead794cdf93df090ac8ed33eca051
#
_cell.length_a   1.000
_cell.length_b   1.000
_cell.length_c   1.000
_cell.angle_alpha   90.00
_cell.angle_beta   90.00
_cell.angle_gamma   90.00
#
_symmetry.space_group_name_H-M   'P 1'
#
loop_
_entity.id
_entity.type
_entity.pdbx_description
1 polymer ?
#
loop_
_entity_poly.entity_id
_entity_poly.type
_entity_poly.pdbx_seq_one_letter_code
_entity_poly.pdbx_strand_id
1 'polypeptide(L)'
;MMKFRSATCSLVLLIGWAFQSPVFADDLDAGKALFMRHCRSCHGRDARGNGSVSIYLNTKVPDLTLIKSKNNGIYSLEEVMSAIDGRREVRAHGERDMPVWGEVFKREPKNPPQPAEPSKVKLIAEYIGTLQR
;
A
#
# COMPACT_ATOMS: atom_id res chain seq x y z
N MET A 1 55.83 -35.75 -40.37
CA MET A 1 54.90 -36.17 -39.30
C MET A 1 54.47 -34.94 -38.54
N MET A 2 53.33 -34.36 -38.91
CA MET A 2 52.75 -33.20 -38.23
C MET A 2 51.66 -33.62 -37.23
N LYS A 3 51.86 -33.36 -35.95
CA LYS A 3 50.86 -33.65 -34.88
C LYS A 3 49.89 -32.48 -34.73
N PHE A 4 48.64 -32.67 -35.12
CA PHE A 4 47.56 -31.76 -34.83
C PHE A 4 47.15 -31.89 -33.35
N ARG A 5 47.27 -30.82 -32.58
CA ARG A 5 46.74 -30.71 -31.20
C ARG A 5 45.36 -30.07 -31.27
N SER A 6 44.33 -30.89 -31.03
CA SER A 6 42.94 -30.40 -30.85
C SER A 6 42.83 -29.60 -29.56
N ALA A 7 42.49 -28.35 -29.68
CA ALA A 7 42.10 -27.51 -28.54
C ALA A 7 40.57 -27.62 -28.35
N THR A 8 40.13 -28.30 -27.30
CA THR A 8 38.74 -28.33 -26.87
C THR A 8 38.43 -27.04 -26.12
N CYS A 9 37.62 -26.18 -26.76
CA CYS A 9 37.12 -24.97 -26.16
C CYS A 9 35.88 -25.31 -25.29
N SER A 10 36.04 -25.35 -23.95
CA SER A 10 34.94 -25.55 -23.01
C SER A 10 34.18 -24.25 -22.86
N LEU A 11 32.98 -24.22 -23.44
CA LEU A 11 32.02 -23.13 -23.28
C LEU A 11 31.33 -23.23 -21.89
N VAL A 12 31.79 -22.46 -20.94
CA VAL A 12 31.16 -22.35 -19.62
C VAL A 12 29.92 -21.42 -19.74
N LEU A 13 28.73 -22.03 -19.79
CA LEU A 13 27.46 -21.34 -19.71
C LEU A 13 27.24 -20.86 -18.25
N LEU A 14 27.52 -19.58 -17.99
CA LEU A 14 27.13 -18.93 -16.75
C LEU A 14 25.62 -18.67 -16.79
N ILE A 15 24.85 -19.59 -16.19
CA ILE A 15 23.42 -19.38 -15.92
C ILE A 15 23.33 -18.38 -14.75
N GLY A 16 23.18 -17.08 -15.08
CA GLY A 16 22.89 -16.05 -14.12
C GLY A 16 21.47 -16.26 -13.56
N TRP A 17 21.35 -16.74 -12.34
CA TRP A 17 20.10 -16.73 -11.60
C TRP A 17 19.80 -15.29 -11.20
N ALA A 18 18.87 -14.67 -11.92
CA ALA A 18 18.30 -13.41 -11.49
C ALA A 18 17.45 -13.66 -10.24
N PHE A 19 18.01 -13.41 -9.06
CA PHE A 19 17.24 -13.30 -7.81
C PHE A 19 16.36 -12.07 -7.92
N GLN A 20 15.15 -12.23 -8.42
CA GLN A 20 14.10 -11.22 -8.30
C GLN A 20 13.57 -11.31 -6.88
N SER A 21 13.91 -10.33 -6.07
CA SER A 21 13.40 -10.21 -4.70
C SER A 21 11.89 -9.93 -4.72
N PRO A 22 11.05 -10.73 -4.04
CA PRO A 22 9.59 -10.57 -4.03
C PRO A 22 9.10 -9.45 -3.06
N VAL A 23 9.87 -8.41 -2.84
CA VAL A 23 9.63 -7.37 -1.83
C VAL A 23 8.30 -6.64 -2.02
N PHE A 24 7.84 -6.46 -3.26
CA PHE A 24 6.62 -5.67 -3.52
C PHE A 24 5.30 -6.40 -3.22
N ALA A 25 5.26 -7.72 -3.30
CA ALA A 25 4.04 -8.47 -3.05
C ALA A 25 3.70 -8.52 -1.54
N ASP A 26 4.71 -8.62 -0.69
CA ASP A 26 4.56 -8.67 0.77
C ASP A 26 4.03 -7.34 1.33
N ASP A 27 4.51 -6.22 0.82
CA ASP A 27 4.07 -4.88 1.22
C ASP A 27 2.61 -4.61 0.84
N LEU A 28 2.15 -5.07 -0.33
CA LEU A 28 0.76 -4.92 -0.74
C LEU A 28 -0.19 -5.78 0.08
N ASP A 29 0.21 -7.00 0.42
CA ASP A 29 -0.56 -7.88 1.31
C ASP A 29 -0.62 -7.32 2.73
N ALA A 30 0.47 -6.75 3.24
CA ALA A 30 0.49 -6.04 4.51
C ALA A 30 -0.43 -4.81 4.49
N GLY A 31 -0.39 -4.00 3.43
CA GLY A 31 -1.26 -2.86 3.23
C GLY A 31 -2.74 -3.25 3.19
N LYS A 32 -3.06 -4.32 2.47
CA LYS A 32 -4.41 -4.91 2.42
C LYS A 32 -4.88 -5.38 3.80
N ALA A 33 -4.03 -6.09 4.53
CA ALA A 33 -4.36 -6.57 5.88
C ALA A 33 -4.65 -5.39 6.84
N LEU A 34 -3.84 -4.34 6.79
CA LEU A 34 -4.04 -3.11 7.56
C LEU A 34 -5.35 -2.40 7.16
N PHE A 35 -5.64 -2.27 5.88
CA PHE A 35 -6.89 -1.70 5.38
C PHE A 35 -8.11 -2.50 5.87
N MET A 36 -8.06 -3.82 5.75
CA MET A 36 -9.13 -4.70 6.23
C MET A 36 -9.33 -4.63 7.73
N ARG A 37 -8.28 -4.37 8.50
CA ARG A 37 -8.36 -4.26 9.96
C ARG A 37 -8.91 -2.92 10.42
N HIS A 38 -8.46 -1.80 9.83
CA HIS A 38 -8.67 -0.46 10.36
C HIS A 38 -9.65 0.40 9.56
N CYS A 39 -9.82 0.13 8.26
CA CYS A 39 -10.53 1.03 7.34
C CYS A 39 -11.86 0.46 6.85
N ARG A 40 -11.98 -0.86 6.70
CA ARG A 40 -13.14 -1.51 6.05
C ARG A 40 -14.48 -1.24 6.71
N SER A 41 -14.51 -1.02 8.03
CA SER A 41 -15.76 -0.79 8.77
C SER A 41 -16.52 0.42 8.26
N CYS A 42 -15.81 1.47 7.84
CA CYS A 42 -16.38 2.67 7.24
C CYS A 42 -16.30 2.63 5.70
N HIS A 43 -15.11 2.31 5.15
CA HIS A 43 -14.88 2.40 3.70
C HIS A 43 -15.34 1.19 2.88
N GLY A 44 -15.74 0.09 3.54
CA GLY A 44 -16.11 -1.15 2.86
C GLY A 44 -14.90 -2.02 2.48
N ARG A 45 -15.15 -3.30 2.19
CA ARG A 45 -14.09 -4.24 1.78
C ARG A 45 -13.51 -3.91 0.40
N ASP A 46 -14.35 -3.30 -0.42
CA ASP A 46 -14.06 -2.85 -1.78
C ASP A 46 -13.66 -1.36 -1.87
N ALA A 47 -13.50 -0.71 -0.70
CA ALA A 47 -13.12 0.70 -0.55
C ALA A 47 -14.11 1.71 -1.16
N ARG A 48 -15.39 1.33 -1.36
CA ARG A 48 -16.42 2.17 -1.99
C ARG A 48 -17.25 3.02 -1.04
N GLY A 49 -16.88 3.07 0.24
CA GLY A 49 -17.59 3.86 1.24
C GLY A 49 -18.87 3.20 1.76
N ASN A 50 -19.04 1.90 1.54
CA ASN A 50 -20.21 1.09 1.88
C ASN A 50 -19.99 0.17 3.09
N GLY A 51 -19.08 0.54 3.99
CA GLY A 51 -18.81 -0.23 5.19
C GLY A 51 -19.99 -0.25 6.16
N SER A 52 -20.04 -1.26 7.04
CA SER A 52 -21.17 -1.47 7.97
C SER A 52 -21.43 -0.30 8.93
N VAL A 53 -20.40 0.51 9.20
CA VAL A 53 -20.50 1.70 10.06
C VAL A 53 -20.90 2.95 9.29
N SER A 54 -20.74 2.96 7.95
CA SER A 54 -20.98 4.16 7.13
C SER A 54 -22.41 4.71 7.24
N ILE A 55 -23.40 3.85 7.49
CA ILE A 55 -24.80 4.24 7.64
C ILE A 55 -25.11 5.00 8.93
N TYR A 56 -24.21 4.95 9.92
CA TYR A 56 -24.35 5.63 11.20
C TYR A 56 -23.57 6.94 11.26
N LEU A 57 -22.82 7.27 10.21
CA LEU A 57 -22.05 8.52 10.14
C LEU A 57 -22.89 9.64 9.55
N ASN A 58 -22.76 10.84 10.10
CA ASN A 58 -23.43 12.05 9.58
C ASN A 58 -22.89 12.49 8.22
N THR A 59 -21.73 11.97 7.83
CA THR A 59 -21.03 12.33 6.60
C THR A 59 -20.93 11.12 5.67
N LYS A 60 -21.14 11.35 4.37
CA LYS A 60 -20.98 10.29 3.38
C LYS A 60 -19.52 9.85 3.29
N VAL A 61 -19.27 8.57 3.57
CA VAL A 61 -17.94 7.98 3.42
C VAL A 61 -17.55 7.95 1.92
N PRO A 62 -16.38 8.49 1.54
CA PRO A 62 -16.00 8.58 0.15
C PRO A 62 -15.65 7.21 -0.46
N ASP A 63 -15.95 7.06 -1.76
CA ASP A 63 -15.43 5.97 -2.58
C ASP A 63 -13.95 6.23 -2.89
N LEU A 64 -13.07 5.44 -2.24
CA LEU A 64 -11.62 5.57 -2.36
C LEU A 64 -11.09 5.05 -3.70
N THR A 65 -11.87 4.28 -4.45
CA THR A 65 -11.47 3.78 -5.78
C THR A 65 -11.52 4.86 -6.86
N LEU A 66 -12.09 6.02 -6.54
CA LEU A 66 -12.26 7.15 -7.46
C LEU A 66 -11.29 8.32 -7.19
N ILE A 67 -10.30 8.16 -6.33
CA ILE A 67 -9.34 9.24 -6.01
C ILE A 67 -8.63 9.69 -7.29
N LYS A 68 -8.09 8.75 -8.06
CA LYS A 68 -7.39 9.02 -9.32
C LYS A 68 -8.29 9.73 -10.33
N SER A 69 -9.51 9.22 -10.56
CA SER A 69 -10.42 9.79 -11.57
C SER A 69 -10.94 11.18 -11.16
N LYS A 70 -11.10 11.45 -9.86
CA LYS A 70 -11.49 12.77 -9.34
C LYS A 70 -10.33 13.78 -9.29
N ASN A 71 -9.10 13.32 -9.44
CA ASN A 71 -7.90 14.14 -9.43
C ASN A 71 -7.19 14.13 -10.79
N ASN A 72 -7.96 14.36 -11.87
CA ASN A 72 -7.44 14.48 -13.25
C ASN A 72 -6.55 13.30 -13.69
N GLY A 73 -6.85 12.09 -13.23
CA GLY A 73 -6.10 10.89 -13.58
C GLY A 73 -4.82 10.68 -12.74
N ILE A 74 -4.57 11.50 -11.72
CA ILE A 74 -3.38 11.42 -10.87
C ILE A 74 -3.74 10.81 -9.51
N TYR A 75 -3.06 9.73 -9.13
CA TYR A 75 -3.08 9.22 -7.76
C TYR A 75 -1.87 9.76 -7.00
N SER A 76 -2.10 10.70 -6.12
CA SER A 76 -1.03 11.27 -5.28
C SER A 76 -0.93 10.47 -3.98
N LEU A 77 0.12 9.64 -3.88
CA LEU A 77 0.40 8.84 -2.68
C LEU A 77 0.54 9.72 -1.43
N GLU A 78 1.27 10.85 -1.56
CA GLU A 78 1.51 11.77 -0.44
C GLU A 78 0.21 12.43 0.07
N GLU A 79 -0.69 12.80 -0.84
CA GLU A 79 -1.99 13.37 -0.45
C GLU A 79 -2.85 12.33 0.29
N VAL A 80 -2.84 11.08 -0.16
CA VAL A 80 -3.57 10.00 0.50
C VAL A 80 -2.97 9.69 1.87
N MET A 81 -1.65 9.60 1.97
CA MET A 81 -0.96 9.44 3.25
C MET A 81 -1.30 10.59 4.21
N SER A 82 -1.30 11.82 3.71
CA SER A 82 -1.61 13.05 4.48
C SER A 82 -3.06 13.05 5.01
N ALA A 83 -4.00 12.49 4.23
CA ALA A 83 -5.39 12.31 4.66
C ALA A 83 -5.53 11.23 5.74
N ILE A 84 -4.79 10.12 5.63
CA ILE A 84 -4.84 9.00 6.59
C ILE A 84 -4.20 9.40 7.92
N ASP A 85 -3.05 10.08 7.90
CA ASP A 85 -2.32 10.47 9.12
C ASP A 85 -2.84 11.75 9.78
N GLY A 86 -3.84 12.41 9.17
CA GLY A 86 -4.51 13.57 9.70
C GLY A 86 -3.75 14.88 9.53
N ARG A 87 -2.67 14.94 8.75
CA ARG A 87 -1.96 16.18 8.42
C ARG A 87 -2.79 17.07 7.50
N ARG A 88 -3.64 16.48 6.65
CA ARG A 88 -4.58 17.18 5.79
C ARG A 88 -5.94 17.26 6.49
N GLU A 89 -6.44 18.48 6.73
CA GLU A 89 -7.83 18.68 7.08
C GLU A 89 -8.70 18.33 5.87
N VAL A 90 -9.36 17.18 5.93
CA VAL A 90 -10.36 16.81 4.92
C VAL A 90 -11.66 17.50 5.29
N ARG A 91 -11.84 18.74 4.81
CA ARG A 91 -13.04 19.59 5.10
C ARG A 91 -14.37 18.90 4.74
N ALA A 92 -14.34 17.88 3.88
CA ALA A 92 -15.52 17.12 3.50
C ALA A 92 -16.06 16.21 4.63
N HIS A 93 -15.34 16.05 5.72
CA HIS A 93 -15.70 15.12 6.79
C HIS A 93 -16.29 15.79 8.02
N GLY A 94 -16.60 17.09 7.99
CA GLY A 94 -17.11 17.79 9.18
C GLY A 94 -16.14 17.67 10.37
N GLU A 95 -16.64 17.59 11.58
CA GLU A 95 -15.86 17.22 12.75
C GLU A 95 -15.41 15.76 12.56
N ARG A 96 -14.12 15.52 12.56
CA ARG A 96 -13.32 14.32 12.40
C ARG A 96 -14.02 12.99 12.71
N ASP A 97 -14.89 12.51 11.82
CA ASP A 97 -15.48 11.17 11.93
C ASP A 97 -14.42 10.07 11.63
N MET A 98 -13.38 10.41 10.86
CA MET A 98 -12.25 9.53 10.59
C MET A 98 -11.16 9.75 11.63
N PRO A 99 -10.69 8.68 12.31
CA PRO A 99 -9.56 8.77 13.23
C PRO A 99 -8.28 9.28 12.56
N VAL A 100 -7.44 10.00 13.31
CA VAL A 100 -6.09 10.36 12.89
C VAL A 100 -5.20 9.13 13.02
N TRP A 101 -5.17 8.30 11.98
CA TRP A 101 -4.51 7.01 12.02
C TRP A 101 -3.01 7.09 12.28
N GLY A 102 -2.35 8.18 11.85
CA GLY A 102 -0.96 8.41 12.19
C GLY A 102 -0.69 8.41 13.70
N GLU A 103 -1.57 9.02 14.48
CA GLU A 103 -1.45 9.03 15.94
C GLU A 103 -1.81 7.68 16.56
N VAL A 104 -2.80 6.98 16.02
CA VAL A 104 -3.19 5.64 16.48
C VAL A 104 -2.01 4.67 16.29
N PHE A 105 -1.40 4.65 15.10
CA PHE A 105 -0.29 3.75 14.79
C PHE A 105 1.00 4.06 15.56
N LYS A 106 1.24 5.32 15.94
CA LYS A 106 2.37 5.68 16.81
C LYS A 106 2.24 5.07 18.22
N ARG A 107 1.02 4.92 18.72
CA ARG A 107 0.73 4.39 20.05
C ARG A 107 0.66 2.86 20.12
N GLU A 108 0.57 2.18 18.98
CA GLU A 108 0.57 0.73 18.95
C GLU A 108 1.92 0.17 19.41
N PRO A 109 1.93 -0.87 20.27
CA PRO A 109 3.17 -1.50 20.71
C PRO A 109 3.95 -2.05 19.52
N LYS A 110 5.21 -1.64 19.37
CA LYS A 110 6.14 -2.21 18.39
C LYS A 110 6.74 -3.49 18.97
N ASN A 111 6.03 -4.58 18.88
CA ASN A 111 6.53 -5.86 19.39
C ASN A 111 6.28 -6.97 18.35
N PRO A 112 7.33 -7.61 17.80
CA PRO A 112 8.76 -7.36 18.04
C PRO A 112 9.27 -6.06 17.38
N PRO A 113 10.48 -5.54 17.78
CA PRO A 113 11.12 -4.44 17.07
C PRO A 113 11.36 -4.87 15.62
N GLN A 114 10.71 -4.21 14.67
CA GLN A 114 10.90 -4.49 13.25
C GLN A 114 11.95 -3.52 12.69
N PRO A 115 12.81 -3.97 11.75
CA PRO A 115 13.69 -3.06 11.02
C PRO A 115 12.85 -1.97 10.34
N ALA A 116 13.46 -0.86 9.94
CA ALA A 116 12.79 0.33 9.40
C ALA A 116 11.89 -0.03 8.20
N GLU A 117 10.68 -0.48 8.52
CA GLU A 117 9.64 -0.84 7.56
C GLU A 117 8.87 0.41 7.11
N PRO A 118 8.28 0.39 5.91
CA PRO A 118 7.39 1.45 5.46
C PRO A 118 6.32 1.71 6.52
N SER A 119 5.99 2.98 6.77
CA SER A 119 4.97 3.30 7.76
C SER A 119 3.65 2.62 7.39
N LYS A 120 2.87 2.17 8.39
CA LYS A 120 1.55 1.55 8.15
C LYS A 120 0.65 2.42 7.27
N VAL A 121 0.76 3.74 7.41
CA VAL A 121 0.05 4.73 6.59
C VAL A 121 0.44 4.59 5.11
N LYS A 122 1.74 4.44 4.81
CA LYS A 122 2.23 4.26 3.43
C LYS A 122 1.71 2.96 2.83
N LEU A 123 1.81 1.85 3.55
CA LEU A 123 1.32 0.54 3.09
C LEU A 123 -0.18 0.58 2.75
N ILE A 124 -0.99 1.21 3.62
CA ILE A 124 -2.43 1.39 3.36
C ILE A 124 -2.65 2.25 2.10
N ALA A 125 -1.93 3.35 1.96
CA ALA A 125 -2.07 4.24 0.82
C ALA A 125 -1.64 3.55 -0.49
N GLU A 126 -0.56 2.78 -0.50
CA GLU A 126 -0.13 1.99 -1.65
C GLU A 126 -1.18 0.94 -2.05
N TYR A 127 -1.76 0.23 -1.06
CA TYR A 127 -2.86 -0.70 -1.32
C TYR A 127 -4.06 0.01 -1.94
N ILE A 128 -4.50 1.17 -1.42
CA ILE A 128 -5.59 1.96 -2.01
C ILE A 128 -5.24 2.37 -3.46
N GLY A 129 -3.97 2.65 -3.75
CA GLY A 129 -3.48 2.95 -5.08
C GLY A 129 -3.76 1.82 -6.09
N THR A 130 -3.70 0.55 -5.66
CA THR A 130 -4.01 -0.61 -6.52
C THR A 130 -5.51 -0.76 -6.84
N LEU A 131 -6.38 -0.12 -6.07
CA LEU A 131 -7.83 -0.20 -6.22
C LEU A 131 -8.41 0.88 -7.16
N GLN A 132 -7.57 1.77 -7.70
CA GLN A 132 -8.02 2.89 -8.53
C GLN A 132 -8.59 2.45 -9.87
N ARG A 133 -9.67 3.13 -10.33
CA ARG A 133 -10.40 2.86 -11.56
C ARG A 133 -10.82 4.18 -12.26
#